data_d577a5a0cef599e34d1540aaf76d1330
#
_entry.id   d577a5a0cef599e34d1540aaf76d1330
#
_cell.length_a   1.000
_cell.length_b   1.000
_cell.length_c   1.000
_cell.angle_alpha   90.00
_cell.angle_beta   90.00
_cell.angle_gamma   90.00
#
_symmetry.space_group_name_H-M   'P 1'
#
loop_
_entity.id
_entity.type
_entity.pdbx_description
1 polymer ?
#
loop_
_entity_poly.entity_id
_entity_poly.type
_entity_poly.pdbx_seq_one_letter_code
_entity_poly.pdbx_strand_id
1 'polypeptide(L)'
;GHRFFSKDERIMDWWKTVLPLQGAPSYDDKKLGRDHDMEPGGPDPETEDKVMLKRHRVSRIFWNRHFFDYPISLSPNTLKAMGFKLTMVAGFSYLKSMFHKLPEDNLENFYINRFGRKLYSMFFEGYTEKLWGRHPSQISADWGAQRVKGLSIMGVLKNAFQKLLPKKRSNAEVETSLIEEFWYPKYGPGQLW
;
A
#
# COMPACT_ATOMS: atom_id res chain seq x y z
N GLY A 1 7.17 13.29 -0.90
CA GLY A 1 7.75 12.69 -2.08
C GLY A 1 7.21 13.27 -3.35
N HIS A 2 8.03 13.28 -4.37
CA HIS A 2 7.73 13.84 -5.69
C HIS A 2 7.48 12.70 -6.67
N ARG A 3 6.48 11.87 -6.39
CA ARG A 3 6.09 10.73 -7.22
C ARG A 3 4.97 11.17 -8.15
N PHE A 4 5.09 10.83 -9.42
CA PHE A 4 4.10 11.20 -10.44
C PHE A 4 3.14 10.05 -10.66
N PHE A 5 1.89 10.32 -10.38
CA PHE A 5 0.77 9.45 -10.69
C PHE A 5 -0.51 10.27 -10.68
N SER A 6 -1.43 9.92 -11.53
CA SER A 6 -2.79 10.44 -11.53
C SER A 6 -3.73 9.37 -12.04
N LYS A 7 -4.99 9.42 -11.62
CA LYS A 7 -6.08 8.66 -12.24
C LYS A 7 -6.68 9.44 -13.42
N ASP A 8 -6.35 10.71 -13.56
CA ASP A 8 -6.78 11.56 -14.70
C ASP A 8 -5.73 11.44 -15.81
N GLU A 9 -6.13 10.83 -16.92
CA GLU A 9 -5.29 10.61 -18.09
C GLU A 9 -4.76 11.93 -18.68
N ARG A 10 -5.55 13.01 -18.65
CA ARG A 10 -5.14 14.32 -19.14
C ARG A 10 -3.92 14.87 -18.39
N ILE A 11 -3.85 14.60 -17.07
CA ILE A 11 -2.71 14.99 -16.24
C ILE A 11 -1.50 14.14 -16.61
N MET A 12 -1.70 12.84 -16.80
CA MET A 12 -0.62 11.95 -17.21
C MET A 12 -0.09 12.30 -18.61
N ASP A 13 -0.98 12.60 -19.56
CA ASP A 13 -0.59 13.00 -20.90
C ASP A 13 0.17 14.33 -20.90
N TRP A 14 -0.24 15.28 -20.08
CA TRP A 14 0.52 16.52 -19.91
C TRP A 14 1.94 16.25 -19.39
N TRP A 15 2.11 15.38 -18.40
CA TRP A 15 3.43 14.99 -17.91
C TRP A 15 4.29 14.33 -18.99
N LYS A 16 3.71 13.50 -19.85
CA LYS A 16 4.40 12.88 -20.99
C LYS A 16 4.97 13.91 -21.97
N THR A 17 4.34 15.07 -22.09
CA THR A 17 4.86 16.15 -22.96
C THR A 17 6.12 16.80 -22.38
N VAL A 18 6.26 16.81 -21.06
CA VAL A 18 7.43 17.39 -20.37
C VAL A 18 8.57 16.38 -20.31
N LEU A 19 8.26 15.15 -19.95
CA LEU A 19 9.22 14.07 -19.82
C LEU A 19 8.58 12.74 -20.25
N PRO A 20 9.03 12.13 -21.36
CA PRO A 20 8.40 10.92 -21.90
C PRO A 20 8.59 9.72 -20.97
N LEU A 21 7.69 8.73 -21.09
CA LEU A 21 7.77 7.47 -20.37
C LEU A 21 8.73 6.50 -21.07
N GLN A 22 9.40 5.63 -20.28
CA GLN A 22 10.33 4.63 -20.81
C GLN A 22 9.65 3.68 -21.82
N GLY A 23 10.30 3.45 -22.95
CA GLY A 23 9.89 2.49 -23.98
C GLY A 23 10.68 1.19 -23.94
N ALA A 24 11.71 1.10 -23.06
CA ALA A 24 12.53 -0.06 -22.86
C ALA A 24 12.82 -0.25 -21.38
N PRO A 25 13.14 -1.51 -20.93
CA PRO A 25 13.47 -1.78 -19.54
C PRO A 25 14.82 -1.17 -19.17
N SER A 26 14.85 -0.45 -18.03
CA SER A 26 16.09 0.09 -17.47
C SER A 26 17.02 -1.02 -16.97
N TYR A 27 18.28 -0.68 -16.69
CA TYR A 27 19.26 -1.60 -16.09
C TYR A 27 18.72 -2.28 -14.82
N ASP A 28 18.08 -1.50 -13.93
CA ASP A 28 17.48 -2.04 -12.71
C ASP A 28 16.32 -2.99 -13.00
N ASP A 29 15.52 -2.72 -14.02
CA ASP A 29 14.41 -3.58 -14.40
C ASP A 29 14.93 -4.93 -14.89
N LYS A 30 15.95 -4.91 -15.74
CA LYS A 30 16.64 -6.12 -16.23
C LYS A 30 17.28 -6.92 -15.10
N LYS A 31 18.02 -6.23 -14.20
CA LYS A 31 18.74 -6.86 -13.08
C LYS A 31 17.81 -7.47 -12.03
N LEU A 32 16.65 -6.84 -11.79
CA LEU A 32 15.69 -7.26 -10.77
C LEU A 32 14.54 -8.10 -11.33
N GLY A 33 14.58 -8.41 -12.64
CA GLY A 33 13.54 -9.19 -13.33
C GLY A 33 12.17 -8.54 -13.24
N ARG A 34 12.10 -7.20 -13.31
CA ARG A 34 10.85 -6.45 -13.29
C ARG A 34 10.23 -6.46 -14.68
N ASP A 35 9.01 -6.94 -14.75
CA ASP A 35 8.20 -6.90 -15.95
C ASP A 35 7.05 -5.91 -15.75
N HIS A 36 6.97 -4.91 -16.59
CA HIS A 36 5.89 -3.92 -16.63
C HIS A 36 5.72 -3.37 -18.05
N ASP A 37 4.52 -2.88 -18.32
CA ASP A 37 4.19 -2.31 -19.62
C ASP A 37 5.08 -1.11 -19.93
N MET A 38 5.68 -1.12 -21.12
CA MET A 38 6.49 -0.04 -21.64
C MET A 38 5.64 0.86 -22.55
N GLU A 39 6.02 2.15 -22.64
CA GLU A 39 5.34 3.08 -23.56
C GLU A 39 5.79 2.81 -25.00
N PRO A 40 4.87 2.47 -25.92
CA PRO A 40 5.23 2.27 -27.32
C PRO A 40 5.89 3.53 -27.94
N GLY A 41 7.09 3.35 -28.48
CA GLY A 41 7.85 4.48 -29.03
C GLY A 41 8.53 5.38 -28.00
N GLY A 42 8.46 5.05 -26.73
CA GLY A 42 9.18 5.77 -25.68
C GLY A 42 10.70 5.57 -25.75
N PRO A 43 11.49 6.47 -25.14
CA PRO A 43 12.95 6.40 -25.16
C PRO A 43 13.48 5.21 -24.36
N ASP A 44 14.65 4.72 -24.76
CA ASP A 44 15.42 3.75 -23.96
C ASP A 44 16.15 4.48 -22.82
N PRO A 45 15.87 4.15 -21.56
CA PRO A 45 16.47 4.82 -20.42
C PRO A 45 17.99 4.57 -20.29
N GLU A 46 18.56 3.63 -21.03
CA GLU A 46 20.02 3.39 -21.02
C GLU A 46 20.76 4.36 -21.97
N THR A 47 20.07 4.90 -22.97
CA THR A 47 20.63 5.83 -23.94
C THR A 47 20.14 7.26 -23.78
N GLU A 48 18.96 7.43 -23.17
CA GLU A 48 18.33 8.74 -22.99
C GLU A 48 18.17 9.07 -21.49
N ASP A 49 18.50 10.31 -21.17
CA ASP A 49 18.41 10.81 -19.79
C ASP A 49 17.07 11.48 -19.48
N LYS A 50 16.41 12.05 -20.51
CA LYS A 50 15.12 12.70 -20.40
C LYS A 50 14.00 11.68 -20.48
N VAL A 51 13.81 10.91 -19.41
CA VAL A 51 12.85 9.82 -19.36
C VAL A 51 12.29 9.61 -17.95
N MET A 52 11.01 9.30 -17.85
CA MET A 52 10.40 8.81 -16.63
C MET A 52 10.40 7.28 -16.60
N LEU A 53 10.81 6.74 -15.48
CA LEU A 53 10.89 5.31 -15.21
C LEU A 53 9.69 4.86 -14.38
N LYS A 54 9.12 3.74 -14.72
CA LYS A 54 8.09 3.09 -13.91
C LYS A 54 8.74 2.45 -12.69
N ARG A 55 8.25 2.76 -11.51
CA ARG A 55 8.80 2.28 -10.24
C ARG A 55 7.73 1.69 -9.36
N HIS A 56 8.01 0.53 -8.80
CA HIS A 56 7.16 -0.08 -7.79
C HIS A 56 7.37 0.60 -6.44
N ARG A 57 6.28 0.87 -5.77
CA ARG A 57 6.33 1.39 -4.41
C ARG A 57 6.71 0.28 -3.45
N VAL A 58 7.77 0.49 -2.71
CA VAL A 58 8.12 -0.33 -1.54
C VAL A 58 7.77 0.46 -0.29
N SER A 59 6.77 0.01 0.45
CA SER A 59 6.40 0.58 1.74
C SER A 59 6.45 -0.51 2.80
N ARG A 60 7.07 -0.22 3.92
CA ARG A 60 7.21 -1.16 5.02
C ARG A 60 6.95 -0.47 6.35
N ILE A 61 6.39 -1.22 7.30
CA ILE A 61 6.25 -0.81 8.69
C ILE A 61 7.38 -1.46 9.47
N PHE A 62 8.19 -0.66 10.17
CA PHE A 62 9.19 -1.18 11.09
C PHE A 62 8.57 -1.22 12.49
N TRP A 63 8.41 -2.42 13.04
CA TRP A 63 7.87 -2.64 14.37
C TRP A 63 8.58 -3.81 15.05
N ASN A 64 8.92 -3.66 16.30
CA ASN A 64 9.59 -4.68 17.14
C ASN A 64 10.78 -5.36 16.43
N ARG A 65 11.66 -4.55 15.80
CA ARG A 65 12.86 -4.98 15.04
C ARG A 65 12.56 -5.84 13.79
N HIS A 66 11.31 -5.85 13.31
CA HIS A 66 10.91 -6.55 12.08
C HIS A 66 10.26 -5.58 11.11
N PHE A 67 10.43 -5.87 9.83
CA PHE A 67 9.74 -5.16 8.75
C PHE A 67 8.48 -5.93 8.35
N PHE A 68 7.37 -5.22 8.32
CA PHE A 68 6.09 -5.70 7.84
C PHE A 68 5.75 -5.00 6.53
N ASP A 69 5.12 -5.70 5.61
CA ASP A 69 4.64 -5.10 4.37
C ASP A 69 3.48 -4.13 4.65
N TYR A 70 3.40 -3.07 3.85
CA TYR A 70 2.31 -2.11 3.92
C TYR A 70 1.55 -2.08 2.59
N PRO A 71 0.24 -2.28 2.58
CA PRO A 71 -0.64 -2.54 3.72
C PRO A 71 -0.33 -3.87 4.40
N ILE A 72 -0.62 -3.95 5.71
CA ILE A 72 -0.38 -5.18 6.48
C ILE A 72 -1.21 -6.30 5.87
N SER A 73 -0.51 -7.32 5.40
CA SER A 73 -1.11 -8.54 4.87
C SER A 73 -0.86 -9.72 5.81
N LEU A 74 -1.77 -10.69 5.83
CA LEU A 74 -1.58 -11.95 6.56
C LEU A 74 -0.67 -12.89 5.76
N SER A 75 0.53 -12.39 5.41
CA SER A 75 1.54 -13.20 4.73
C SER A 75 2.23 -14.13 5.73
N PRO A 76 2.81 -15.26 5.25
CA PRO A 76 3.63 -16.13 6.10
C PRO A 76 4.75 -15.36 6.80
N ASN A 77 5.34 -14.35 6.15
CA ASN A 77 6.36 -13.48 6.72
C ASN A 77 5.83 -12.65 7.89
N THR A 78 4.64 -12.06 7.74
CA THR A 78 3.96 -11.31 8.81
C THR A 78 3.69 -12.22 10.01
N LEU A 79 3.14 -13.41 9.78
CA LEU A 79 2.84 -14.37 10.84
C LEU A 79 4.10 -14.85 11.56
N LYS A 80 5.17 -15.12 10.80
CA LYS A 80 6.48 -15.49 11.37
C LYS A 80 7.10 -14.36 12.19
N ALA A 81 7.02 -13.12 11.71
CA ALA A 81 7.54 -11.95 12.41
C ALA A 81 6.76 -11.62 13.68
N MET A 82 5.45 -11.84 13.70
CA MET A 82 4.60 -11.71 14.90
C MET A 82 4.82 -12.85 15.91
N GLY A 83 5.12 -14.04 15.42
CA GLY A 83 5.17 -15.24 16.22
C GLY A 83 3.79 -15.80 16.58
N PHE A 84 3.75 -17.06 16.97
CA PHE A 84 2.50 -17.79 17.21
C PHE A 84 1.61 -17.15 18.29
N LYS A 85 2.18 -16.83 19.45
CA LYS A 85 1.43 -16.28 20.61
C LYS A 85 0.74 -14.95 20.23
N LEU A 86 1.47 -14.04 19.60
CA LEU A 86 0.93 -12.73 19.23
C LEU A 86 -0.11 -12.84 18.12
N THR A 87 0.10 -13.73 17.16
CA THR A 87 -0.87 -14.04 16.09
C THR A 87 -2.19 -14.55 16.66
N MET A 88 -2.15 -15.47 17.63
CA MET A 88 -3.36 -15.97 18.29
C MET A 88 -4.10 -14.86 19.04
N VAL A 89 -3.39 -14.04 19.81
CA VAL A 89 -4.00 -12.91 20.53
C VAL A 89 -4.62 -11.89 19.56
N ALA A 90 -3.95 -11.60 18.45
CA ALA A 90 -4.48 -10.71 17.40
C ALA A 90 -5.73 -11.32 16.75
N GLY A 91 -5.72 -12.61 16.45
CA GLY A 91 -6.86 -13.36 15.90
C GLY A 91 -8.08 -13.31 16.82
N PHE A 92 -7.92 -13.63 18.10
CA PHE A 92 -9.01 -13.54 19.07
C PHE A 92 -9.53 -12.12 19.25
N SER A 93 -8.62 -11.13 19.28
CA SER A 93 -9.00 -9.72 19.33
C SER A 93 -9.82 -9.28 18.12
N TYR A 94 -9.46 -9.77 16.94
CA TYR A 94 -10.20 -9.52 15.70
C TYR A 94 -11.59 -10.17 15.72
N LEU A 95 -11.66 -11.45 16.10
CA LEU A 95 -12.94 -12.15 16.25
C LEU A 95 -13.87 -11.43 17.22
N LYS A 96 -13.35 -11.00 18.38
CA LYS A 96 -14.12 -10.21 19.35
C LYS A 96 -14.69 -8.95 18.71
N SER A 97 -13.90 -8.22 17.90
CA SER A 97 -14.37 -7.00 17.24
C SER A 97 -15.37 -7.25 16.10
N MET A 98 -15.45 -8.46 15.57
CA MET A 98 -16.50 -8.84 14.60
C MET A 98 -17.87 -8.94 15.26
N PHE A 99 -17.92 -9.51 16.47
CA PHE A 99 -19.18 -9.73 17.19
C PHE A 99 -19.59 -8.54 18.07
N HIS A 100 -18.63 -7.72 18.49
CA HIS A 100 -18.88 -6.56 19.35
C HIS A 100 -18.32 -5.31 18.68
N LYS A 101 -19.17 -4.67 17.88
CA LYS A 101 -18.83 -3.41 17.22
C LYS A 101 -18.95 -2.24 18.20
N LEU A 102 -17.96 -1.35 18.13
CA LEU A 102 -17.95 -0.09 18.87
C LEU A 102 -18.63 1.00 18.02
N PRO A 103 -19.22 2.04 18.63
CA PRO A 103 -19.66 3.23 17.89
C PRO A 103 -18.47 3.83 17.12
N GLU A 104 -18.64 4.12 15.83
CA GLU A 104 -17.57 4.67 14.99
C GLU A 104 -17.52 6.21 15.08
N ASP A 105 -17.47 6.76 16.30
CA ASP A 105 -17.42 8.19 16.56
C ASP A 105 -16.01 8.77 16.34
N ASN A 106 -15.00 7.92 16.45
CA ASN A 106 -13.61 8.30 16.38
C ASN A 106 -12.76 7.28 15.64
N LEU A 107 -11.54 7.68 15.29
CA LEU A 107 -10.61 6.89 14.51
C LEU A 107 -10.12 5.62 15.24
N GLU A 108 -10.03 5.65 16.57
CA GLU A 108 -9.70 4.48 17.38
C GLU A 108 -10.74 3.37 17.18
N ASN A 109 -12.01 3.68 17.43
CA ASN A 109 -13.11 2.72 17.29
C ASN A 109 -13.25 2.22 15.84
N PHE A 110 -13.03 3.11 14.87
CA PHE A 110 -12.99 2.76 13.46
C PHE A 110 -11.94 1.68 13.15
N TYR A 111 -10.73 1.84 13.66
CA TYR A 111 -9.66 0.85 13.45
C TYR A 111 -9.88 -0.43 14.25
N ILE A 112 -10.35 -0.33 15.50
CA ILE A 112 -10.64 -1.50 16.33
C ILE A 112 -11.72 -2.38 15.68
N ASN A 113 -12.75 -1.77 15.14
CA ASN A 113 -13.81 -2.49 14.44
C ASN A 113 -13.32 -3.25 13.20
N ARG A 114 -12.27 -2.78 12.55
CA ARG A 114 -11.73 -3.37 11.30
C ARG A 114 -10.60 -4.33 11.52
N PHE A 115 -9.75 -4.07 12.52
CA PHE A 115 -8.51 -4.82 12.72
C PHE A 115 -8.43 -5.54 14.07
N GLY A 116 -9.34 -5.25 14.98
CA GLY A 116 -9.27 -5.68 16.37
C GLY A 116 -8.32 -4.81 17.20
N ARG A 117 -8.59 -4.72 18.50
CA ARG A 117 -7.82 -3.87 19.43
C ARG A 117 -6.32 -4.20 19.42
N LYS A 118 -5.95 -5.48 19.25
CA LYS A 118 -4.53 -5.87 19.31
C LYS A 118 -3.74 -5.34 18.12
N LEU A 119 -4.22 -5.49 16.89
CA LEU A 119 -3.55 -4.94 15.70
C LEU A 119 -3.59 -3.42 15.70
N TYR A 120 -4.70 -2.82 16.14
CA TYR A 120 -4.80 -1.39 16.32
C TYR A 120 -3.68 -0.85 17.22
N SER A 121 -3.52 -1.38 18.43
CA SER A 121 -2.51 -0.91 19.37
C SER A 121 -1.07 -1.14 18.90
N MET A 122 -0.84 -2.15 18.07
CA MET A 122 0.50 -2.43 17.55
C MET A 122 0.92 -1.51 16.42
N PHE A 123 0.01 -1.20 15.50
CA PHE A 123 0.38 -0.61 14.21
C PHE A 123 -0.22 0.77 13.96
N PHE A 124 -1.31 1.13 14.62
CA PHE A 124 -2.04 2.34 14.31
C PHE A 124 -2.01 3.39 15.44
N GLU A 125 -2.17 2.98 16.68
CA GLU A 125 -2.30 3.87 17.83
C GLU A 125 -1.11 4.82 17.95
N GLY A 126 0.06 4.30 18.28
CA GLY A 126 1.26 5.12 18.48
C GLY A 126 1.76 5.81 17.21
N TYR A 127 1.56 5.19 16.04
CA TYR A 127 1.89 5.83 14.76
C TYR A 127 1.00 7.06 14.50
N THR A 128 -0.30 6.91 14.69
CA THR A 128 -1.26 7.99 14.46
C THR A 128 -1.05 9.14 15.45
N GLU A 129 -0.86 8.81 16.71
CA GLU A 129 -0.58 9.81 17.75
C GLU A 129 0.71 10.58 17.45
N LYS A 130 1.77 9.89 17.08
CA LYS A 130 3.04 10.52 16.70
C LYS A 130 2.93 11.41 15.46
N LEU A 131 2.15 10.98 14.47
CA LEU A 131 1.99 11.70 13.20
C LEU A 131 1.13 12.96 13.34
N TRP A 132 0.05 12.87 14.12
CA TRP A 132 -0.96 13.93 14.23
C TRP A 132 -0.88 14.74 15.54
N GLY A 133 -0.03 14.32 16.48
CA GLY A 133 0.05 14.97 17.80
C GLY A 133 -1.21 14.82 18.64
N ARG A 134 -2.12 13.90 18.27
CA ARG A 134 -3.37 13.62 18.95
C ARG A 134 -3.66 12.13 18.97
N HIS A 135 -4.20 11.66 20.10
CA HIS A 135 -4.63 10.27 20.22
C HIS A 135 -5.78 9.97 19.24
N PRO A 136 -5.85 8.78 18.62
CA PRO A 136 -6.88 8.41 17.66
C PRO A 136 -8.32 8.54 18.17
N SER A 137 -8.54 8.43 19.49
CA SER A 137 -9.85 8.67 20.10
C SER A 137 -10.34 10.13 19.99
N GLN A 138 -9.46 11.07 19.67
CA GLN A 138 -9.76 12.49 19.49
C GLN A 138 -9.86 12.91 18.02
N ILE A 139 -9.71 11.95 17.09
CA ILE A 139 -9.75 12.18 15.64
C ILE A 139 -11.04 11.58 15.09
N SER A 140 -11.75 12.30 14.20
CA SER A 140 -12.97 11.80 13.57
C SER A 140 -12.75 10.51 12.79
N ALA A 141 -13.71 9.59 12.85
CA ALA A 141 -13.72 8.35 12.07
C ALA A 141 -13.72 8.61 10.56
N ASP A 142 -14.33 9.68 10.08
CA ASP A 142 -14.41 10.05 8.66
C ASP A 142 -13.05 10.16 8.00
N TRP A 143 -12.06 10.63 8.76
CA TRP A 143 -10.70 10.73 8.28
C TRP A 143 -10.09 9.35 7.96
N GLY A 144 -10.38 8.36 8.80
CA GLY A 144 -9.98 6.96 8.57
C GLY A 144 -10.73 6.33 7.39
N ALA A 145 -12.02 6.61 7.27
CA ALA A 145 -12.85 6.07 6.20
C ALA A 145 -12.36 6.47 4.81
N GLN A 146 -11.84 7.68 4.65
CA GLN A 146 -11.28 8.14 3.37
C GLN A 146 -9.96 7.44 2.99
N ARG A 147 -9.17 7.02 3.99
CA ARG A 147 -7.82 6.45 3.76
C ARG A 147 -7.77 4.94 3.81
N VAL A 148 -8.74 4.30 4.43
CA VAL A 148 -8.79 2.84 4.66
C VAL A 148 -9.91 2.20 3.83
N LYS A 149 -10.47 2.92 2.84
CA LYS A 149 -11.41 2.33 1.87
C LYS A 149 -10.74 1.11 1.21
N GLY A 150 -11.36 -0.06 1.33
CA GLY A 150 -10.84 -1.30 0.74
C GLY A 150 -9.92 -2.15 1.62
N LEU A 151 -9.42 -1.68 2.76
CA LEU A 151 -8.67 -2.51 3.69
C LEU A 151 -9.64 -3.30 4.60
N SER A 152 -10.09 -4.45 4.12
CA SER A 152 -10.86 -5.42 4.91
C SER A 152 -9.99 -6.66 5.14
N ILE A 153 -9.77 -7.05 6.41
CA ILE A 153 -9.10 -8.33 6.72
C ILE A 153 -9.89 -9.50 6.11
N MET A 154 -11.21 -9.40 6.06
CA MET A 154 -12.05 -10.42 5.40
C MET A 154 -11.75 -10.51 3.90
N GLY A 155 -11.53 -9.39 3.21
CA GLY A 155 -11.08 -9.36 1.82
C GLY A 155 -9.70 -10.00 1.66
N VAL A 156 -8.77 -9.72 2.55
CA VAL A 156 -7.42 -10.32 2.57
C VAL A 156 -7.49 -11.82 2.84
N LEU A 157 -8.31 -12.27 3.79
CA LEU A 157 -8.54 -13.69 4.07
C LEU A 157 -9.19 -14.39 2.88
N LYS A 158 -10.22 -13.79 2.28
CA LYS A 158 -10.88 -14.35 1.09
C LYS A 158 -9.89 -14.49 -0.07
N ASN A 159 -9.05 -13.49 -0.30
CA ASN A 159 -8.01 -13.54 -1.33
C ASN A 159 -6.92 -14.58 -1.02
N ALA A 160 -6.53 -14.74 0.26
CA ALA A 160 -5.59 -15.78 0.68
C ALA A 160 -6.17 -17.18 0.51
N PHE A 161 -7.46 -17.38 0.85
CA PHE A 161 -8.16 -18.64 0.60
C PHE A 161 -8.35 -18.93 -0.88
N GLN A 162 -8.64 -17.91 -1.69
CA GLN A 162 -8.78 -18.06 -3.15
C GLN A 162 -7.44 -18.39 -3.84
N LYS A 163 -6.31 -17.96 -3.29
CA LYS A 163 -4.98 -18.33 -3.78
C LYS A 163 -4.58 -19.77 -3.45
N LEU A 164 -5.23 -20.40 -2.46
CA LEU A 164 -5.06 -21.83 -2.15
C LEU A 164 -5.92 -22.75 -3.03
N LEU A 165 -6.90 -22.20 -3.75
CA LEU A 165 -7.72 -22.94 -4.69
C LEU A 165 -7.16 -22.70 -6.11
N PRO A 166 -6.84 -23.76 -6.89
CA PRO A 166 -6.38 -23.58 -8.26
C PRO A 166 -7.56 -23.18 -9.13
N LYS A 167 -7.83 -21.92 -9.34
CA LYS A 167 -8.45 -21.39 -10.57
C LYS A 167 -8.84 -19.90 -10.51
N LYS A 168 -8.58 -19.27 -11.66
CA LYS A 168 -9.07 -18.00 -12.21
C LYS A 168 -8.54 -16.72 -11.53
N ARG A 169 -7.64 -16.08 -12.29
CA ARG A 169 -7.44 -14.62 -12.27
C ARG A 169 -8.82 -13.95 -12.41
N SER A 170 -9.41 -13.55 -11.32
CA SER A 170 -10.40 -12.49 -11.33
C SER A 170 -9.64 -11.22 -11.04
N ASN A 171 -9.69 -10.26 -11.96
CA ASN A 171 -9.37 -8.88 -11.72
C ASN A 171 -10.38 -8.35 -10.70
N ALA A 172 -10.18 -8.67 -9.43
CA ALA A 172 -10.81 -7.92 -8.38
C ALA A 172 -10.05 -6.59 -8.34
N GLU A 173 -10.65 -5.54 -8.81
CA GLU A 173 -10.22 -4.19 -8.55
C GLU A 173 -10.08 -4.06 -7.04
N VAL A 174 -8.85 -4.18 -6.57
CA VAL A 174 -8.50 -3.74 -5.23
C VAL A 174 -8.57 -2.23 -5.33
N GLU A 175 -9.65 -1.62 -4.85
CA GLU A 175 -9.72 -0.19 -4.60
C GLU A 175 -8.68 0.15 -3.53
N THR A 176 -7.44 0.10 -3.90
CA THR A 176 -6.36 0.54 -3.05
C THR A 176 -6.19 2.04 -3.25
N SER A 177 -6.41 2.78 -2.19
CA SER A 177 -5.89 4.15 -2.07
C SER A 177 -4.35 4.15 -2.05
N LEU A 178 -3.73 3.01 -2.27
CA LEU A 178 -2.30 2.78 -2.23
C LEU A 178 -1.82 2.59 -3.67
N ILE A 179 -1.07 3.57 -4.10
CA ILE A 179 -0.40 3.54 -5.39
C ILE A 179 0.72 2.51 -5.30
N GLU A 180 0.61 1.45 -6.06
CA GLU A 180 1.62 0.39 -6.12
C GLU A 180 2.74 0.76 -7.08
N GLU A 181 2.41 1.48 -8.14
CA GLU A 181 3.34 1.95 -9.15
C GLU A 181 3.22 3.45 -9.36
N PHE A 182 4.33 4.08 -9.72
CA PHE A 182 4.41 5.50 -10.02
C PHE A 182 5.51 5.76 -11.04
N TRP A 183 5.39 6.89 -11.74
CA TRP A 183 6.43 7.36 -12.63
C TRP A 183 7.41 8.27 -11.89
N TYR A 184 8.69 8.15 -12.23
CA TYR A 184 9.74 8.91 -11.57
C TYR A 184 10.85 9.26 -12.56
N PRO A 185 11.26 10.52 -12.68
CA PRO A 185 12.35 10.91 -13.56
C PRO A 185 13.64 10.16 -13.24
N LYS A 186 14.40 9.78 -14.26
CA LYS A 186 15.62 8.97 -14.15
C LYS A 186 16.59 9.49 -13.09
N TYR A 187 16.82 10.80 -13.05
CA TYR A 187 17.71 11.47 -12.09
C TYR A 187 16.98 12.24 -10.99
N GLY A 188 15.72 11.94 -10.79
CA GLY A 188 14.92 12.55 -9.74
C GLY A 188 14.06 13.73 -10.22
N PRO A 189 13.21 14.27 -9.30
CA PRO A 189 12.19 15.25 -9.66
C PRO A 189 12.77 16.58 -10.16
N GLY A 190 14.04 16.86 -9.88
CA GLY A 190 14.73 18.07 -10.41
C GLY A 190 14.82 18.13 -11.95
N GLN A 191 14.66 16.99 -12.64
CA GLN A 191 14.65 17.00 -14.12
C GLN A 191 13.41 17.67 -14.73
N LEU A 192 12.39 17.94 -13.92
CA LEU A 192 11.14 18.57 -14.37
C LEU A 192 11.17 20.09 -14.25
N TRP A 193 12.17 20.66 -13.60
CA TRP A 193 12.38 22.09 -13.40
C TRP A 193 13.59 22.60 -14.18
#